data_1a68510786b8b8993fc6f97c70af436a
#
_entry.id   1a68510786b8b8993fc6f97c70af436a
#
_cell.length_a   1.000
_cell.length_b   1.000
_cell.length_c   1.000
_cell.angle_alpha   90.00
_cell.angle_beta   90.00
_cell.angle_gamma   90.00
#
_symmetry.space_group_name_H-M   'P 1'
#
loop_
_entity.id
_entity.type
_entity.pdbx_description
1 polymer ?
#
loop_
_entity_poly.entity_id
_entity_poly.type
_entity_poly.pdbx_seq_one_letter_code
_entity_poly.pdbx_strand_id
1 'polypeptide(L)'
;MQMQPQYHFHPMNDVLFETQSKIIKDLAAKEDCILVGRCADYNLGEDCLSLFVYAPYEERVKNVMERLGREEKSARSLVKKMDKTRKAYYEFFTDRKWNDLGNYQLCIDTSRFSQNFLLNMLADVYKHM
;
A
#
# COMPACT_ATOMS: atom_id res chain seq x y z
N MET A 1 8.16 4.74 21.34
CA MET A 1 8.33 4.49 19.91
C MET A 1 8.98 5.68 19.24
N GLN A 2 9.85 5.42 18.34
CA GLN A 2 10.58 6.46 17.68
C GLN A 2 9.97 6.78 16.33
N MET A 3 9.65 8.04 16.12
CA MET A 3 9.13 8.51 14.84
C MET A 3 10.18 8.36 13.75
N GLN A 4 9.77 7.94 12.58
CA GLN A 4 10.65 7.93 11.42
C GLN A 4 11.03 9.36 11.06
N PRO A 5 12.33 9.66 10.88
CA PRO A 5 12.74 11.04 10.60
C PRO A 5 12.04 11.67 9.40
N GLN A 6 11.80 10.89 8.33
CA GLN A 6 11.18 11.41 7.12
C GLN A 6 9.71 11.75 7.30
N TYR A 7 9.07 11.32 8.40
CA TYR A 7 7.65 11.56 8.65
C TYR A 7 7.37 12.32 9.92
N HIS A 8 8.35 13.05 10.43
CA HIS A 8 8.09 14.07 11.44
C HIS A 8 7.19 15.13 10.84
N PHE A 9 6.46 15.84 11.68
CA PHE A 9 5.66 16.94 11.20
C PHE A 9 6.51 17.89 10.37
N HIS A 10 6.04 18.18 9.16
CA HIS A 10 6.71 19.06 8.24
C HIS A 10 5.64 19.71 7.38
N PRO A 11 5.55 21.06 7.37
CA PRO A 11 4.48 21.75 6.63
C PRO A 11 4.38 21.33 5.16
N MET A 12 5.52 21.10 4.51
CA MET A 12 5.53 20.67 3.12
C MET A 12 4.92 19.29 2.94
N ASN A 13 5.19 18.37 3.87
CA ASN A 13 4.59 17.03 3.83
C ASN A 13 3.08 17.09 4.01
N ASP A 14 2.59 17.96 4.89
CA ASP A 14 1.15 18.14 5.07
C ASP A 14 0.49 18.69 3.82
N VAL A 15 1.11 19.67 3.17
CA VAL A 15 0.61 20.26 1.92
C VAL A 15 0.56 19.19 0.84
N LEU A 16 1.62 18.39 0.71
CA LEU A 16 1.65 17.32 -0.28
C LEU A 16 0.58 16.28 -0.02
N PHE A 17 0.38 15.91 1.24
CA PHE A 17 -0.65 14.95 1.60
C PHE A 17 -2.04 15.47 1.26
N GLU A 18 -2.35 16.71 1.61
CA GLU A 18 -3.65 17.31 1.30
C GLU A 18 -3.89 17.40 -0.19
N THR A 19 -2.87 17.77 -0.96
CA THR A 19 -2.96 17.86 -2.40
C THR A 19 -3.22 16.48 -3.02
N GLN A 20 -2.49 15.46 -2.57
CA GLN A 20 -2.69 14.09 -3.04
C GLN A 20 -4.09 13.58 -2.68
N SER A 21 -4.56 13.88 -1.49
CA SER A 21 -5.89 13.44 -1.04
C SER A 21 -6.98 14.02 -1.91
N LYS A 22 -6.86 15.29 -2.28
CA LYS A 22 -7.80 15.93 -3.18
C LYS A 22 -7.81 15.29 -4.55
N ILE A 23 -6.63 15.01 -5.10
CA ILE A 23 -6.49 14.36 -6.41
C ILE A 23 -7.15 12.99 -6.38
N ILE A 24 -6.89 12.21 -5.33
CA ILE A 24 -7.46 10.87 -5.16
C ILE A 24 -8.99 10.92 -5.16
N LYS A 25 -9.55 11.84 -4.39
CA LYS A 25 -11.01 12.00 -4.31
C LYS A 25 -11.61 12.42 -5.63
N ASP A 26 -10.96 13.36 -6.32
CA ASP A 26 -11.44 13.83 -7.62
C ASP A 26 -11.41 12.72 -8.67
N LEU A 27 -10.35 11.93 -8.71
CA LEU A 27 -10.23 10.82 -9.66
C LEU A 27 -11.29 9.76 -9.39
N ALA A 28 -11.44 9.36 -8.14
CA ALA A 28 -12.41 8.31 -7.78
C ALA A 28 -13.85 8.74 -8.05
N ALA A 29 -14.14 10.03 -7.96
CA ALA A 29 -15.48 10.55 -8.26
C ALA A 29 -15.80 10.54 -9.75
N LYS A 30 -14.80 10.53 -10.61
CA LYS A 30 -14.99 10.62 -12.06
C LYS A 30 -15.11 9.25 -12.73
N GLU A 31 -14.34 8.26 -12.26
CA GLU A 31 -14.27 6.97 -12.94
C GLU A 31 -13.70 5.90 -12.02
N ASP A 32 -13.86 4.66 -12.44
CA ASP A 32 -13.23 3.54 -11.76
C ASP A 32 -11.72 3.67 -11.88
N CYS A 33 -11.00 3.42 -10.79
CA CYS A 33 -9.56 3.54 -10.80
C CYS A 33 -8.92 2.58 -9.80
N ILE A 34 -7.64 2.28 -10.04
CA ILE A 34 -6.82 1.48 -9.14
C ILE A 34 -5.78 2.43 -8.54
N LEU A 35 -5.79 2.51 -7.21
CA LEU A 35 -4.90 3.40 -6.48
C LEU A 35 -3.93 2.58 -5.64
N VAL A 36 -2.66 2.89 -5.75
CA VAL A 36 -1.61 2.15 -5.04
C VAL A 36 -1.01 3.05 -3.96
N GLY A 37 -1.25 2.67 -2.70
CA GLY A 37 -0.70 3.40 -1.57
C GLY A 37 -1.31 4.77 -1.38
N ARG A 38 -0.52 5.71 -0.84
CA ARG A 38 -0.88 7.12 -0.62
C ARG A 38 -2.09 7.33 0.27
N CYS A 39 -2.37 6.36 1.17
CA CYS A 39 -3.52 6.41 2.07
C CYS A 39 -4.85 6.56 1.32
N ALA A 40 -4.94 6.01 0.11
CA ALA A 40 -6.16 6.11 -0.68
C ALA A 40 -7.35 5.47 0.03
N ASP A 41 -7.15 4.36 0.71
CA ASP A 41 -8.20 3.70 1.48
C ASP A 41 -8.75 4.59 2.60
N TYR A 42 -7.87 5.32 3.27
CA TYR A 42 -8.28 6.27 4.32
C TYR A 42 -9.09 7.41 3.71
N ASN A 43 -8.63 7.95 2.58
CA ASN A 43 -9.29 9.08 1.93
C ASN A 43 -10.65 8.73 1.35
N LEU A 44 -10.80 7.53 0.81
CA LEU A 44 -12.04 7.12 0.14
C LEU A 44 -13.01 6.39 1.08
N GLY A 45 -12.52 5.84 2.19
CA GLY A 45 -13.35 5.17 3.16
C GLY A 45 -14.16 4.04 2.55
N GLU A 46 -15.49 4.09 2.71
CA GLU A 46 -16.38 3.06 2.21
C GLU A 46 -16.57 3.08 0.69
N ASP A 47 -16.06 4.10 0.03
CA ASP A 47 -16.21 4.25 -1.42
C ASP A 47 -15.15 3.50 -2.21
N CYS A 48 -14.38 2.62 -1.57
CA CYS A 48 -13.36 1.83 -2.24
C CYS A 48 -13.28 0.42 -1.69
N LEU A 49 -12.75 -0.48 -2.52
CA LEU A 49 -12.33 -1.80 -2.06
C LEU A 49 -10.88 -1.67 -1.59
N SER A 50 -10.67 -1.82 -0.29
CA SER A 50 -9.35 -1.68 0.30
C SER A 50 -8.67 -3.03 0.41
N LEU A 51 -7.50 -3.16 -0.21
CA LEU A 51 -6.74 -4.41 -0.26
C LEU A 51 -5.40 -4.25 0.45
N PHE A 52 -5.06 -5.24 1.27
CA PHE A 52 -3.71 -5.36 1.81
C PHE A 52 -3.04 -6.53 1.10
N VAL A 53 -2.04 -6.21 0.28
CA VAL A 53 -1.32 -7.20 -0.52
C VAL A 53 0.00 -7.49 0.19
N TYR A 54 0.26 -8.75 0.46
CA TYR A 54 1.48 -9.13 1.17
C TYR A 54 2.05 -10.43 0.61
N ALA A 55 3.24 -10.77 1.04
CA ALA A 55 3.88 -12.04 0.74
C ALA A 55 4.95 -12.29 1.81
N PRO A 56 5.34 -13.55 2.05
CA PRO A 56 6.42 -13.85 2.98
C PRO A 56 7.68 -13.07 2.63
N TYR A 57 8.42 -12.68 3.65
CA TYR A 57 9.62 -11.86 3.48
C TYR A 57 10.60 -12.46 2.46
N GLU A 58 10.84 -13.77 2.55
CA GLU A 58 11.79 -14.42 1.63
C GLU A 58 11.34 -14.35 0.18
N GLU A 59 10.03 -14.46 -0.08
CA GLU A 59 9.48 -14.32 -1.42
C GLU A 59 9.66 -12.91 -1.95
N ARG A 60 9.47 -11.93 -1.09
CA ARG A 60 9.63 -10.52 -1.48
C ARG A 60 11.09 -10.18 -1.76
N VAL A 61 12.00 -10.72 -0.98
CA VAL A 61 13.44 -10.56 -1.23
C VAL A 61 13.81 -11.15 -2.59
N LYS A 62 13.34 -12.36 -2.86
CA LYS A 62 13.58 -13.03 -4.14
C LYS A 62 13.06 -12.21 -5.32
N ASN A 63 11.85 -11.69 -5.19
CA ASN A 63 11.23 -10.87 -6.25
C ASN A 63 12.03 -9.60 -6.51
N VAL A 64 12.53 -8.95 -5.47
CA VAL A 64 13.33 -7.74 -5.61
C VAL A 64 14.67 -8.06 -6.29
N MET A 65 15.30 -9.17 -5.92
CA MET A 65 16.54 -9.61 -6.56
C MET A 65 16.34 -9.81 -8.07
N GLU A 66 15.27 -10.48 -8.44
CA GLU A 66 14.97 -10.79 -9.83
C GLU A 66 14.59 -9.55 -10.64
N ARG A 67 13.69 -8.75 -10.07
CA ARG A 67 13.16 -7.58 -10.81
C ARG A 67 14.16 -6.44 -10.96
N LEU A 68 14.97 -6.21 -9.91
CA LEU A 68 15.88 -5.07 -9.87
C LEU A 68 17.34 -5.44 -10.06
N GLY A 69 17.64 -6.75 -10.22
CA GLY A 69 19.01 -7.21 -10.41
C GLY A 69 19.89 -6.96 -9.21
N ARG A 70 19.31 -7.00 -8.01
CA ARG A 70 20.05 -6.73 -6.78
C ARG A 70 20.63 -8.01 -6.17
N GLU A 71 21.77 -7.86 -5.49
CA GLU A 71 22.31 -8.93 -4.65
C GLU A 71 21.42 -9.11 -3.43
N GLU A 72 21.50 -10.29 -2.81
CA GLU A 72 20.64 -10.65 -1.70
C GLU A 72 20.69 -9.63 -0.55
N LYS A 73 21.90 -9.23 -0.13
CA LYS A 73 22.03 -8.28 0.98
C LYS A 73 21.36 -6.95 0.68
N SER A 74 21.54 -6.45 -0.53
CA SER A 74 20.93 -5.20 -0.97
C SER A 74 19.41 -5.33 -1.04
N ALA A 75 18.91 -6.46 -1.57
CA ALA A 75 17.48 -6.72 -1.66
C ALA A 75 16.83 -6.78 -0.27
N ARG A 76 17.46 -7.46 0.68
CA ARG A 76 16.95 -7.54 2.06
C ARG A 76 16.85 -6.17 2.70
N SER A 77 17.87 -5.34 2.53
CA SER A 77 17.85 -3.98 3.06
C SER A 77 16.74 -3.15 2.43
N LEU A 78 16.55 -3.29 1.12
CA LEU A 78 15.52 -2.54 0.41
C LEU A 78 14.12 -2.94 0.86
N VAL A 79 13.84 -4.23 0.98
CA VAL A 79 12.53 -4.71 1.43
C VAL A 79 12.20 -4.18 2.82
N LYS A 80 13.15 -4.27 3.75
CA LYS A 80 12.94 -3.75 5.11
C LYS A 80 12.69 -2.24 5.11
N LYS A 81 13.49 -1.52 4.35
CA LYS A 81 13.36 -0.06 4.26
C LYS A 81 12.01 0.35 3.70
N MET A 82 11.57 -0.31 2.64
CA MET A 82 10.28 0.00 2.01
C MET A 82 9.10 -0.30 2.92
N ASP A 83 9.14 -1.43 3.62
CA ASP A 83 8.08 -1.77 4.58
C ASP A 83 8.00 -0.72 5.69
N LYS A 84 9.15 -0.34 6.21
CA LYS A 84 9.22 0.65 7.29
C LYS A 84 8.71 2.01 6.84
N THR A 85 9.06 2.41 5.62
CA THR A 85 8.63 3.68 5.04
C THR A 85 7.13 3.69 4.81
N ARG A 86 6.56 2.62 4.24
CA ARG A 86 5.11 2.53 4.01
C ARG A 86 4.34 2.57 5.31
N LYS A 87 4.79 1.81 6.28
CA LYS A 87 4.16 1.77 7.60
C LYS A 87 4.18 3.15 8.25
N ALA A 88 5.33 3.80 8.26
CA ALA A 88 5.48 5.11 8.88
C ALA A 88 4.61 6.17 8.21
N TYR A 89 4.58 6.18 6.88
CA TYR A 89 3.76 7.11 6.12
C TYR A 89 2.27 6.94 6.44
N TYR A 90 1.80 5.69 6.34
CA TYR A 90 0.39 5.40 6.58
C TYR A 90 -0.03 5.77 8.00
N GLU A 91 0.75 5.36 8.98
CA GLU A 91 0.40 5.59 10.39
C GLU A 91 0.50 7.06 10.78
N PHE A 92 1.43 7.79 10.17
CA PHE A 92 1.55 9.21 10.46
C PHE A 92 0.33 10.00 9.97
N PHE A 93 -0.11 9.75 8.74
CA PHE A 93 -1.18 10.54 8.14
C PHE A 93 -2.59 10.05 8.45
N THR A 94 -2.75 8.79 8.84
CA THR A 94 -4.09 8.24 9.11
C THR A 94 -4.36 7.98 10.58
N ASP A 95 -3.34 7.94 11.39
CA ASP A 95 -3.41 7.55 12.81
C ASP A 95 -4.00 6.15 12.98
N ARG A 96 -3.84 5.31 11.98
CA ARG A 96 -4.25 3.91 11.98
C ARG A 96 -3.03 3.01 11.91
N LYS A 97 -3.15 1.77 12.38
CA LYS A 97 -2.09 0.77 12.22
C LYS A 97 -2.12 0.23 10.80
N TRP A 98 -0.99 0.31 10.10
CA TRP A 98 -0.87 -0.10 8.71
C TRP A 98 -1.23 -1.57 8.50
N ASN A 99 -0.83 -2.44 9.41
CA ASN A 99 -1.08 -3.88 9.31
C ASN A 99 -2.27 -4.37 10.11
N ASP A 100 -3.19 -3.50 10.46
CA ASP A 100 -4.44 -3.88 11.11
C ASP A 100 -5.41 -4.37 10.05
N LEU A 101 -5.78 -5.64 10.13
CA LEU A 101 -6.67 -6.28 9.17
C LEU A 101 -8.02 -5.57 9.05
N GLY A 102 -8.46 -4.92 10.10
CA GLY A 102 -9.73 -4.19 10.11
C GLY A 102 -9.79 -3.01 9.15
N ASN A 103 -8.63 -2.56 8.63
CA ASN A 103 -8.60 -1.46 7.67
C ASN A 103 -8.90 -1.91 6.24
N TYR A 104 -8.98 -3.23 6.00
CA TYR A 104 -9.03 -3.76 4.64
C TYR A 104 -10.16 -4.77 4.50
N GLN A 105 -10.79 -4.80 3.32
CA GLN A 105 -11.80 -5.81 3.02
C GLN A 105 -11.16 -7.14 2.62
N LEU A 106 -9.97 -7.09 2.01
CA LEU A 106 -9.23 -8.30 1.64
C LEU A 106 -7.77 -8.15 1.98
N CYS A 107 -7.19 -9.22 2.51
CA CYS A 107 -5.75 -9.33 2.75
C CYS A 107 -5.27 -10.57 2.01
N ILE A 108 -4.36 -10.40 1.05
CA ILE A 108 -4.02 -11.47 0.10
C ILE A 108 -2.53 -11.74 0.10
N ASP A 109 -2.15 -13.01 0.32
CA ASP A 109 -0.80 -13.49 0.11
C ASP A 109 -0.62 -13.81 -1.37
N THR A 110 0.08 -12.95 -2.08
CA THR A 110 0.25 -13.08 -3.54
C THR A 110 1.23 -14.18 -3.94
N SER A 111 1.98 -14.73 -3.01
CA SER A 111 2.94 -15.79 -3.33
C SER A 111 2.30 -17.16 -3.55
N ARG A 112 1.02 -17.31 -3.16
CA ARG A 112 0.34 -18.59 -3.16
C ARG A 112 -0.60 -18.80 -4.36
N PHE A 113 -0.77 -17.81 -5.20
CA PHE A 113 -1.74 -17.83 -6.28
C PHE A 113 -1.11 -17.33 -7.58
N SER A 114 -1.61 -17.81 -8.71
CA SER A 114 -1.16 -17.29 -10.00
C SER A 114 -1.69 -15.85 -10.18
N GLN A 115 -0.95 -15.08 -10.95
CA GLN A 115 -1.34 -13.71 -11.24
C GLN A 115 -2.68 -13.64 -11.96
N ASN A 116 -2.93 -14.53 -12.92
CA ASN A 116 -4.20 -14.57 -13.63
C ASN A 116 -5.38 -14.86 -12.69
N PHE A 117 -5.19 -15.81 -11.77
CA PHE A 117 -6.23 -16.11 -10.79
C PHE A 117 -6.55 -14.89 -9.93
N LEU A 118 -5.52 -14.22 -9.44
CA LEU A 118 -5.70 -13.03 -8.59
C LEU A 118 -6.42 -11.92 -9.33
N LEU A 119 -6.05 -11.66 -10.56
CA LEU A 119 -6.67 -10.60 -11.36
C LEU A 119 -8.15 -10.90 -11.60
N ASN A 120 -8.47 -12.12 -11.95
CA ASN A 120 -9.86 -12.53 -12.20
C ASN A 120 -10.69 -12.48 -10.92
N MET A 121 -10.11 -12.94 -9.82
CA MET A 121 -10.80 -12.92 -8.52
C MET A 121 -11.08 -11.48 -8.08
N LEU A 122 -10.10 -10.59 -8.20
CA LEU A 122 -10.27 -9.21 -7.78
C LEU A 122 -11.27 -8.46 -8.66
N ALA A 123 -11.27 -8.73 -9.96
CA ALA A 123 -12.25 -8.14 -10.85
C ALA A 123 -13.67 -8.60 -10.48
N ASP A 124 -13.84 -9.88 -10.13
CA ASP A 124 -15.11 -10.41 -9.72
C ASP A 124 -15.58 -9.81 -8.39
N VAL A 125 -14.67 -9.71 -7.41
CA VAL A 125 -14.99 -9.06 -6.14
C VAL A 125 -15.45 -7.62 -6.36
N TYR A 126 -14.74 -6.88 -7.19
CA TYR A 126 -15.07 -5.48 -7.45
C TYR A 126 -16.46 -5.32 -8.05
N LYS A 127 -16.85 -6.23 -8.94
CA LYS A 127 -18.19 -6.20 -9.56
C LYS A 127 -19.32 -6.45 -8.56
N HIS A 128 -19.02 -7.05 -7.43
CA HIS A 128 -20.01 -7.41 -6.42
C HIS A 128 -20.02 -6.50 -5.21
N MET A 129 -19.35 -5.39 -5.29
CA MET A 129 -19.36 -4.39 -4.22
C MET A 129 -20.66 -3.63 -4.17
#